data_3b94255541d2a7776e922d57f9e83ec0
#
_entry.id   3b94255541d2a7776e922d57f9e83ec0
#
_cell.length_a   1.000
_cell.length_b   1.000
_cell.length_c   1.000
_cell.angle_alpha   90.00
_cell.angle_beta   90.00
_cell.angle_gamma   90.00
#
_symmetry.space_group_name_H-M   'P 1'
#
loop_
_entity.id
_entity.type
_entity.pdbx_description
1 polymer ?
#
loop_
_entity_poly.entity_id
_entity_poly.type
_entity_poly.pdbx_seq_one_letter_code
_entity_poly.pdbx_strand_id
1 'polypeptide(L)'
;MEELKEGYLIDFISGLQVKETPEEVEAVQPFSKILVDDYGYPKDHIHTRPQYRVKVRPSDTKKEYPVDIAVFTGKEHSDDSAYIIVECKKKNRRDGRSQLEDYLRLSRAYLGVWFNGDERLYLQKTEKDGKICFD
;
A
#
# COMPACT_ATOMS: atom_id res chain seq x y z
N MET A 1 18.88 -16.61 13.45
CA MET A 1 18.78 -15.65 12.34
C MET A 1 18.69 -16.41 11.02
N GLU A 2 17.66 -16.16 10.27
CA GLU A 2 17.54 -16.79 8.95
C GLU A 2 18.52 -16.16 7.96
N GLU A 3 19.19 -17.00 7.19
CA GLU A 3 20.02 -16.50 6.10
C GLU A 3 19.13 -15.96 4.98
N LEU A 4 19.57 -14.87 4.35
CA LEU A 4 18.88 -14.31 3.20
C LEU A 4 18.98 -15.29 2.03
N LYS A 5 17.84 -15.70 1.51
CA LYS A 5 17.78 -16.61 0.36
C LYS A 5 18.18 -15.89 -0.92
N GLU A 6 18.82 -16.61 -1.82
CA GLU A 6 19.16 -16.09 -3.14
C GLU A 6 17.87 -15.70 -3.88
N GLY A 7 17.87 -14.52 -4.50
CA GLY A 7 16.70 -14.01 -5.20
C GLY A 7 15.66 -13.37 -4.28
N TYR A 8 16.00 -13.17 -3.00
CA TYR A 8 15.13 -12.52 -2.02
C TYR A 8 15.82 -11.29 -1.43
N LEU A 9 15.03 -10.39 -0.89
CA LEU A 9 15.52 -9.23 -0.15
C LEU A 9 14.78 -9.14 1.18
N ILE A 10 15.30 -8.33 2.09
CA ILE A 10 14.64 -8.07 3.38
C ILE A 10 13.71 -6.89 3.21
N ASP A 11 12.42 -7.10 3.46
CA ASP A 11 11.44 -6.02 3.42
C ASP A 11 11.75 -4.98 4.50
N PHE A 12 11.86 -3.72 4.09
CA PHE A 12 12.27 -2.62 4.97
C PHE A 12 11.34 -2.44 6.18
N ILE A 13 10.04 -2.66 5.98
CA ILE A 13 9.04 -2.45 7.03
C ILE A 13 8.91 -3.68 7.93
N SER A 14 8.64 -4.85 7.35
CA SER A 14 8.30 -6.06 8.10
C SER A 14 9.51 -6.86 8.58
N GLY A 15 10.65 -6.69 7.93
CA GLY A 15 11.83 -7.49 8.21
C GLY A 15 11.76 -8.89 7.63
N LEU A 16 10.69 -9.23 6.93
CA LEU A 16 10.53 -10.55 6.30
C LEU A 16 11.27 -10.61 4.98
N GLN A 17 11.66 -11.82 4.58
CA GLN A 17 12.24 -12.04 3.27
C GLN A 17 11.13 -12.03 2.23
N VAL A 18 11.32 -11.23 1.18
CA VAL A 18 10.38 -11.15 0.07
C VAL A 18 11.12 -11.35 -1.23
N LYS A 19 10.42 -11.88 -2.21
CA LYS A 19 11.02 -12.15 -3.51
C LYS A 19 11.46 -10.85 -4.18
N GLU A 20 12.68 -10.84 -4.70
CA GLU A 20 13.24 -9.67 -5.39
C GLU A 20 12.66 -9.57 -6.79
N THR A 21 11.56 -8.84 -6.92
CA THR A 21 10.92 -8.57 -8.21
C THR A 21 11.22 -7.13 -8.63
N PRO A 22 11.08 -6.77 -9.92
CA PRO A 22 11.25 -5.37 -10.34
C PRO A 22 10.32 -4.42 -9.58
N GLU A 23 9.07 -4.81 -9.35
CA GLU A 23 8.12 -3.99 -8.59
C GLU A 23 8.59 -3.76 -7.16
N GLU A 24 9.12 -4.79 -6.52
CA GLU A 24 9.62 -4.70 -5.15
C GLU A 24 10.84 -3.78 -5.07
N VAL A 25 11.80 -3.97 -5.97
CA VAL A 25 13.06 -3.20 -5.99
C VAL A 25 12.83 -1.74 -6.41
N GLU A 26 11.98 -1.53 -7.40
CA GLU A 26 11.80 -0.20 -8.01
C GLU A 26 10.73 0.65 -7.31
N ALA A 27 9.77 0.04 -6.67
CA ALA A 27 8.63 0.76 -6.10
C ALA A 27 8.37 0.49 -4.62
N VAL A 28 8.11 -0.76 -4.23
CA VAL A 28 7.65 -1.05 -2.86
C VAL A 28 8.70 -0.66 -1.83
N GLN A 29 9.94 -1.11 -1.99
CA GLN A 29 11.00 -0.80 -1.03
C GLN A 29 11.37 0.69 -1.03
N PRO A 30 11.56 1.35 -2.19
CA PRO A 30 11.83 2.79 -2.18
C PRO A 30 10.71 3.62 -1.55
N PHE A 31 9.45 3.33 -1.86
CA PHE A 31 8.34 4.11 -1.29
C PHE A 31 8.16 3.87 0.21
N SER A 32 8.41 2.65 0.67
CA SER A 32 8.41 2.34 2.10
C SER A 32 9.41 3.22 2.86
N LYS A 33 10.60 3.40 2.30
CA LYS A 33 11.62 4.28 2.89
C LYS A 33 11.21 5.74 2.85
N ILE A 34 10.58 6.19 1.76
CA ILE A 34 10.06 7.55 1.64
C ILE A 34 9.02 7.83 2.73
N LEU A 35 8.11 6.89 2.98
CA LEU A 35 7.10 7.05 4.01
C LEU A 35 7.72 7.27 5.40
N VAL A 36 8.77 6.52 5.72
CA VAL A 36 9.43 6.65 7.01
C VAL A 36 10.36 7.87 7.05
N ASP A 37 11.24 8.00 6.08
CA ASP A 37 12.31 9.01 6.10
C ASP A 37 11.83 10.40 5.74
N ASP A 38 10.98 10.54 4.73
CA ASP A 38 10.54 11.83 4.23
C ASP A 38 9.25 12.31 4.89
N TYR A 39 8.31 11.40 5.10
CA TYR A 39 7.00 11.76 5.68
C TYR A 39 6.89 11.50 7.18
N GLY A 40 7.84 10.79 7.76
CA GLY A 40 7.92 10.61 9.20
C GLY A 40 6.96 9.61 9.81
N TYR A 41 6.36 8.72 9.01
CA TYR A 41 5.50 7.68 9.56
C TYR A 41 6.33 6.63 10.29
N PRO A 42 5.94 6.26 11.53
CA PRO A 42 6.63 5.16 12.22
C PRO A 42 6.46 3.84 11.46
N LYS A 43 7.49 3.01 11.46
CA LYS A 43 7.41 1.70 10.79
C LYS A 43 6.25 0.86 11.28
N ASP A 44 5.93 0.92 12.58
CA ASP A 44 4.85 0.13 13.15
C ASP A 44 3.45 0.61 12.76
N HIS A 45 3.34 1.75 12.08
CA HIS A 45 2.09 2.21 11.46
C HIS A 45 1.94 1.73 10.02
N ILE A 46 2.94 1.05 9.48
CA ILE A 46 2.98 0.64 8.07
C ILE A 46 2.90 -0.87 7.96
N HIS A 47 2.09 -1.35 7.03
CA HIS A 47 1.87 -2.77 6.80
C HIS A 47 2.26 -3.13 5.36
N THR A 48 3.20 -4.05 5.20
CA THR A 48 3.66 -4.49 3.88
C THR A 48 3.53 -5.99 3.70
N ARG A 49 3.99 -6.78 4.64
CA ARG A 49 3.98 -8.24 4.55
C ARG A 49 3.60 -8.87 5.89
N PRO A 50 2.72 -9.88 5.89
CA PRO A 50 1.86 -10.26 4.77
C PRO A 50 0.98 -9.08 4.34
N GLN A 51 0.60 -9.04 3.07
CA GLN A 51 -0.12 -7.88 2.53
C GLN A 51 -1.45 -7.63 3.24
N TYR A 52 -1.73 -6.35 3.52
CA TYR A 52 -3.04 -5.94 3.99
C TYR A 52 -4.05 -6.15 2.86
N ARG A 53 -5.24 -6.63 3.20
CA ARG A 53 -6.26 -6.95 2.20
C ARG A 53 -7.52 -6.13 2.43
N VAL A 54 -7.99 -5.50 1.37
CA VAL A 54 -9.24 -4.75 1.36
C VAL A 54 -10.36 -5.69 0.94
N LYS A 55 -11.43 -5.75 1.73
CA LYS A 55 -12.58 -6.60 1.47
C LYS A 55 -13.57 -5.91 0.53
N VAL A 56 -14.13 -6.67 -0.40
CA VAL A 56 -15.17 -6.15 -1.31
C VAL A 56 -16.43 -5.78 -0.54
N ARG A 57 -16.81 -6.62 0.44
CA ARG A 57 -17.95 -6.39 1.33
C ARG A 57 -17.55 -6.75 2.75
N PRO A 58 -18.14 -6.07 3.76
CA PRO A 58 -17.81 -6.41 5.16
C PRO A 58 -18.04 -7.85 5.52
N SER A 59 -19.02 -8.52 4.90
CA SER A 59 -19.33 -9.93 5.13
C SER A 59 -18.51 -10.90 4.29
N ASP A 60 -17.68 -10.39 3.39
CA ASP A 60 -16.91 -11.22 2.45
C ASP A 60 -15.65 -11.73 3.12
N THR A 61 -15.54 -13.05 3.27
CA THR A 61 -14.36 -13.68 3.87
C THR A 61 -13.39 -14.23 2.83
N LYS A 62 -13.79 -14.27 1.55
CA LYS A 62 -13.02 -14.91 0.48
C LYS A 62 -12.50 -13.98 -0.60
N LYS A 63 -13.13 -12.83 -0.81
CA LYS A 63 -12.73 -11.87 -1.85
C LYS A 63 -12.06 -10.67 -1.22
N GLU A 64 -10.75 -10.78 -1.09
CA GLU A 64 -9.92 -9.73 -0.54
C GLU A 64 -8.91 -9.29 -1.59
N TYR A 65 -8.71 -7.97 -1.68
CA TYR A 65 -7.74 -7.39 -2.59
C TYR A 65 -6.46 -7.05 -1.83
N PRO A 66 -5.31 -7.64 -2.19
CA PRO A 66 -4.06 -7.33 -1.52
C PRO A 66 -3.55 -5.94 -1.92
N VAL A 67 -3.06 -5.19 -0.94
CA VAL A 67 -2.47 -3.85 -1.13
C VAL A 67 -0.98 -3.95 -0.94
N ASP A 68 -0.23 -3.20 -1.75
CA ASP A 68 1.23 -3.26 -1.67
C ASP A 68 1.77 -2.66 -0.38
N ILE A 69 1.26 -1.48 -0.01
CA ILE A 69 1.63 -0.81 1.24
C ILE A 69 0.37 -0.16 1.81
N ALA A 70 0.15 -0.32 3.12
CA ALA A 70 -0.92 0.38 3.82
C ALA A 70 -0.34 1.12 5.02
N VAL A 71 -0.82 2.35 5.26
CA VAL A 71 -0.43 3.14 6.41
C VAL A 71 -1.66 3.33 7.30
N PHE A 72 -1.47 3.11 8.59
CA PHE A 72 -2.52 3.19 9.60
C PHE A 72 -2.27 4.36 10.53
N THR A 73 -3.31 4.79 11.24
CA THR A 73 -3.21 5.92 12.17
C THR A 73 -2.51 5.55 13.49
N GLY A 74 -2.31 4.26 13.73
CA GLY A 74 -1.66 3.78 14.94
C GLY A 74 -0.99 2.43 14.72
N LYS A 75 -0.55 1.82 15.82
CA LYS A 75 0.12 0.53 15.79
C LYS A 75 -0.83 -0.63 15.49
N GLU A 76 -2.11 -0.44 15.75
CA GLU A 76 -3.12 -1.43 15.43
C GLU A 76 -3.52 -1.28 13.97
N HIS A 77 -3.30 -2.32 13.18
CA HIS A 77 -3.57 -2.32 11.75
C HIS A 77 -4.97 -2.86 11.48
N SER A 78 -5.97 -2.12 11.94
CA SER A 78 -7.38 -2.48 11.74
C SER A 78 -7.97 -1.73 10.55
N ASP A 79 -9.06 -2.26 10.01
CA ASP A 79 -9.74 -1.62 8.87
C ASP A 79 -10.18 -0.19 9.21
N ASP A 80 -10.57 0.05 10.46
CA ASP A 80 -11.02 1.37 10.90
C ASP A 80 -9.90 2.41 10.95
N SER A 81 -8.67 1.98 11.11
CA SER A 81 -7.51 2.87 11.22
C SER A 81 -6.71 3.01 9.95
N ALA A 82 -7.14 2.39 8.85
CA ALA A 82 -6.48 2.53 7.56
C ALA A 82 -6.55 3.99 7.08
N TYR A 83 -5.41 4.56 6.69
CA TYR A 83 -5.30 5.95 6.33
C TYR A 83 -4.82 6.16 4.90
N ILE A 84 -3.75 5.46 4.50
CA ILE A 84 -3.17 5.55 3.16
C ILE A 84 -3.06 4.17 2.55
N ILE A 85 -3.43 4.04 1.28
CA ILE A 85 -3.21 2.84 0.50
C ILE A 85 -2.29 3.18 -0.67
N VAL A 86 -1.25 2.38 -0.85
CA VAL A 86 -0.27 2.58 -1.92
C VAL A 86 -0.33 1.41 -2.89
N GLU A 87 -0.48 1.73 -4.15
CA GLU A 87 -0.39 0.78 -5.25
C GLU A 87 0.93 0.99 -5.97
N CYS A 88 1.74 -0.05 -6.05
CA CYS A 88 3.07 0.02 -6.64
C CYS A 88 3.11 -0.76 -7.95
N LYS A 89 3.82 -0.21 -8.92
CA LYS A 89 4.08 -0.86 -10.21
C LYS A 89 5.56 -0.75 -10.52
N LYS A 90 6.07 -1.64 -11.35
CA LYS A 90 7.45 -1.53 -11.84
C LYS A 90 7.57 -0.34 -12.80
N LYS A 91 8.79 0.12 -13.04
CA LYS A 91 9.06 1.23 -13.97
C LYS A 91 8.43 0.97 -15.33
N ASN A 92 7.96 2.03 -15.97
CA ASN A 92 7.32 2.03 -17.28
C ASN A 92 5.89 1.45 -17.28
N ARG A 93 5.38 0.99 -16.15
CA ARG A 93 3.98 0.60 -16.02
C ARG A 93 3.16 1.81 -15.58
N ARG A 94 2.00 2.00 -16.20
CA ARG A 94 1.11 3.12 -15.91
C ARG A 94 -0.32 2.70 -15.57
N ASP A 95 -0.56 1.41 -15.48
CA ASP A 95 -1.85 0.86 -15.09
C ASP A 95 -1.98 0.84 -13.56
N GLY A 96 -3.17 0.55 -13.08
CA GLY A 96 -3.41 0.36 -11.65
C GLY A 96 -4.16 1.50 -10.96
N ARG A 97 -4.40 2.63 -11.64
CA ARG A 97 -5.14 3.74 -11.05
C ARG A 97 -6.57 3.35 -10.68
N SER A 98 -7.27 2.66 -11.58
CA SER A 98 -8.64 2.20 -11.30
C SER A 98 -8.68 1.24 -10.12
N GLN A 99 -7.69 0.37 -10.00
CA GLN A 99 -7.55 -0.55 -8.89
C GLN A 99 -7.36 0.21 -7.58
N LEU A 100 -6.54 1.25 -7.58
CA LEU A 100 -6.33 2.11 -6.41
C LEU A 100 -7.62 2.80 -6.00
N GLU A 101 -8.37 3.34 -6.97
CA GLU A 101 -9.66 3.99 -6.71
C GLU A 101 -10.64 3.01 -6.06
N ASP A 102 -10.68 1.76 -6.56
CA ASP A 102 -11.53 0.71 -5.99
C ASP A 102 -11.14 0.39 -4.55
N TYR A 103 -9.85 0.27 -4.28
CA TYR A 103 -9.37 0.04 -2.92
C TYR A 103 -9.76 1.18 -1.98
N LEU A 104 -9.70 2.42 -2.46
CA LEU A 104 -10.11 3.57 -1.66
C LEU A 104 -11.61 3.57 -1.39
N ARG A 105 -12.42 3.20 -2.38
CA ARG A 105 -13.88 3.11 -2.20
C ARG A 105 -14.26 2.05 -1.17
N LEU A 106 -13.55 0.93 -1.17
CA LEU A 106 -13.87 -0.23 -0.34
C LEU A 106 -13.26 -0.17 1.06
N SER A 107 -12.36 0.78 1.31
CA SER A 107 -11.66 0.93 2.59
C SER A 107 -12.01 2.24 3.27
N ARG A 108 -11.50 2.45 4.48
CA ARG A 108 -11.61 3.71 5.21
C ARG A 108 -10.49 4.70 4.90
N ALA A 109 -9.53 4.30 4.07
CA ALA A 109 -8.41 5.16 3.74
C ALA A 109 -8.86 6.42 2.99
N TYR A 110 -8.24 7.54 3.33
CA TYR A 110 -8.50 8.83 2.68
C TYR A 110 -7.62 9.08 1.48
N LEU A 111 -6.41 8.57 1.53
CA LEU A 111 -5.36 8.94 0.60
C LEU A 111 -4.88 7.70 -0.13
N GLY A 112 -4.77 7.82 -1.43
CA GLY A 112 -4.19 6.79 -2.27
C GLY A 112 -2.93 7.31 -2.93
N VAL A 113 -1.94 6.45 -3.06
CA VAL A 113 -0.72 6.77 -3.78
C VAL A 113 -0.48 5.69 -4.82
N TRP A 114 -0.25 6.12 -6.05
CA TRP A 114 0.22 5.25 -7.11
C TRP A 114 1.68 5.60 -7.38
N PHE A 115 2.56 4.62 -7.41
CA PHE A 115 3.99 4.84 -7.52
C PHE A 115 4.65 3.74 -8.35
N ASN A 116 5.51 4.11 -9.29
CA ASN A 116 6.24 3.15 -10.13
C ASN A 116 7.76 3.35 -10.11
N GLY A 117 8.26 4.11 -9.15
CA GLY A 117 9.68 4.42 -9.08
C GLY A 117 10.06 5.74 -9.75
N ASP A 118 9.40 6.07 -10.84
CA ASP A 118 9.65 7.31 -11.60
C ASP A 118 8.53 8.34 -11.41
N GLU A 119 7.29 7.85 -11.38
CA GLU A 119 6.10 8.71 -11.34
C GLU A 119 5.32 8.46 -10.08
N ARG A 120 4.66 9.51 -9.58
CA ARG A 120 3.77 9.45 -8.43
C ARG A 120 2.44 10.11 -8.78
N LEU A 121 1.36 9.50 -8.28
CA LEU A 121 0.03 10.08 -8.37
C LEU A 121 -0.60 9.98 -6.98
N TYR A 122 -1.12 11.10 -6.50
CA TYR A 122 -1.81 11.14 -5.22
C TYR A 122 -3.29 11.35 -5.47
N LEU A 123 -4.11 10.52 -4.82
CA LEU A 123 -5.57 10.61 -4.89
C LEU A 123 -6.12 10.87 -3.49
N GLN A 124 -6.89 11.93 -3.34
CA GLN A 124 -7.59 12.21 -2.10
C GLN A 124 -9.06 11.83 -2.27
N LYS A 125 -9.55 10.99 -1.38
CA LYS A 125 -10.95 10.58 -1.38
C LYS A 125 -11.78 11.67 -0.70
N THR A 126 -12.77 12.18 -1.42
CA THR A 126 -13.72 13.17 -0.89
C THR A 126 -15.13 12.67 -1.13
N GLU A 127 -16.07 13.14 -0.31
CA GLU A 127 -17.48 12.85 -0.48
C GLU A 127 -18.21 14.15 -0.79
N LYS A 128 -18.93 14.15 -1.91
CA LYS A 128 -19.65 15.30 -2.38
C LYS A 128 -21.03 14.88 -2.86
N ASP A 129 -22.08 15.43 -2.25
CA ASP A 129 -23.48 15.10 -2.59
C ASP A 129 -23.76 13.59 -2.54
N GLY A 130 -23.20 12.91 -1.56
CA GLY A 130 -23.35 11.46 -1.39
C GLY A 130 -22.50 10.62 -2.34
N LYS A 131 -21.65 11.25 -3.15
CA LYS A 131 -20.77 10.54 -4.11
C LYS A 131 -19.33 10.63 -3.67
N ILE A 132 -18.61 9.53 -3.84
CA ILE A 132 -17.17 9.48 -3.58
C ILE A 132 -16.44 9.99 -4.83
N CYS A 133 -15.58 10.98 -4.62
CA CYS A 133 -14.76 11.58 -5.66
C CYS A 133 -13.28 11.43 -5.31
N PHE A 134 -12.44 11.46 -6.34
CA PHE A 134 -10.98 11.39 -6.17
C PHE A 134 -10.34 12.59 -6.86
N ASP A 135 -9.56 13.34 -6.11
CA ASP A 135 -8.87 14.53 -6.62
C ASP A 135 -7.37 14.30 -6.75
#